data_b407357c04276a8e7d7530a19b6676e1
#
_entry.id   b407357c04276a8e7d7530a19b6676e1
#
_cell.length_a   1.000
_cell.length_b   1.000
_cell.length_c   1.000
_cell.angle_alpha   90.00
_cell.angle_beta   90.00
_cell.angle_gamma   90.00
#
_symmetry.space_group_name_H-M   'P 1'
#
loop_
_entity.id
_entity.type
_entity.pdbx_description
1 polymer ?
#
loop_
_entity_poly.entity_id
_entity_poly.type
_entity_poly.pdbx_seq_one_letter_code
_entity_poly.pdbx_strand_id
1 'polypeptide(L)'
;SSEVKRRSEKRGLKTFTVGKDEENDLIILKIKSDETGQTIRCKFGNSVYQSRIGLVGSFQTQNVLLAIGFTIVCGADIGDVFNLLPKLLSVPGRMQLAGVRLNGAPVFVDYAHTPDALKTALKSLRPHVMGRLIVVFGAGGDRDKGKREIMGRIADNYADMTFVTDDNPRGENPGKIRKAILMGCKGGIEVGDRAKAILISIEKLKQGDALLIAGKGHEVTQIIGDTIFPFNDVEQASMAIEVLENGPV
;
A
#
# COMPACT_ATOMS: atom_id res chain seq x y z
N SER A 1 11.01 20.53 -1.15
CA SER A 1 11.81 20.72 -2.36
C SER A 1 12.38 22.13 -2.40
N SER A 2 13.54 22.32 -3.01
CA SER A 2 14.23 23.60 -3.16
C SER A 2 13.35 24.70 -3.78
N GLU A 3 12.52 24.34 -4.76
CA GLU A 3 11.60 25.29 -5.41
C GLU A 3 10.50 25.80 -4.46
N VAL A 4 9.94 24.95 -3.59
CA VAL A 4 8.95 25.37 -2.58
C VAL A 4 9.60 26.34 -1.59
N LYS A 5 10.81 26.03 -1.11
CA LYS A 5 11.56 26.90 -0.19
C LYS A 5 11.82 28.28 -0.84
N ARG A 6 12.32 28.29 -2.09
CA ARG A 6 12.57 29.53 -2.86
C ARG A 6 11.30 30.39 -3.04
N ARG A 7 10.15 29.76 -3.33
CA ARG A 7 8.87 30.48 -3.48
C ARG A 7 8.35 31.02 -2.16
N SER A 8 8.54 30.29 -1.06
CA SER A 8 8.16 30.73 0.28
C SER A 8 8.97 31.94 0.71
N GLU A 9 10.28 31.90 0.54
CA GLU A 9 11.19 33.01 0.83
C GLU A 9 10.81 34.30 0.08
N LYS A 10 10.51 34.17 -1.23
CA LYS A 10 10.03 35.31 -2.05
C LYS A 10 8.72 35.93 -1.54
N ARG A 11 7.90 35.14 -0.81
CA ARG A 11 6.62 35.58 -0.27
C ARG A 11 6.69 35.94 1.22
N GLY A 12 7.89 35.92 1.83
CA GLY A 12 8.08 36.17 3.25
C GLY A 12 7.40 35.12 4.17
N LEU A 13 7.17 33.91 3.66
CA LEU A 13 6.54 32.84 4.43
C LEU A 13 7.58 32.04 5.20
N LYS A 14 7.29 31.72 6.46
CA LYS A 14 8.09 30.76 7.23
C LYS A 14 7.91 29.36 6.65
N THR A 15 9.00 28.61 6.52
CA THR A 15 9.00 27.21 6.11
C THR A 15 9.39 26.34 7.28
N PHE A 16 8.75 25.20 7.42
CA PHE A 16 9.15 24.12 8.30
C PHE A 16 9.62 22.94 7.43
N THR A 17 10.83 22.50 7.65
CA THR A 17 11.48 21.50 6.80
C THR A 17 11.64 20.16 7.53
N VAL A 18 11.40 19.07 6.81
CA VAL A 18 11.54 17.68 7.31
C VAL A 18 12.44 16.91 6.37
N GLY A 19 13.50 16.32 6.88
CA GLY A 19 14.45 15.59 6.04
C GLY A 19 15.59 14.96 6.82
N LYS A 20 16.58 14.43 6.09
CA LYS A 20 17.76 13.78 6.68
C LYS A 20 18.93 14.75 6.91
N ASP A 21 18.92 15.89 6.23
CA ASP A 21 19.99 16.86 6.31
C ASP A 21 19.90 17.62 7.64
N GLU A 22 21.03 17.99 8.19
CA GLU A 22 21.14 18.69 9.50
C GLU A 22 20.48 20.09 9.51
N GLU A 23 20.28 20.67 8.32
CA GLU A 23 19.61 21.95 8.14
C GLU A 23 18.09 21.90 8.27
N ASN A 24 17.49 20.71 8.38
CA ASN A 24 16.04 20.58 8.53
C ASN A 24 15.60 20.88 9.98
N ASP A 25 14.39 21.43 10.11
CA ASP A 25 13.78 21.68 11.41
C ASP A 25 13.47 20.37 12.15
N LEU A 26 12.96 19.35 11.43
CA LEU A 26 12.78 17.98 11.93
C LEU A 26 13.73 17.06 11.16
N ILE A 27 14.77 16.57 11.83
CA ILE A 27 15.81 15.76 11.23
C ILE A 27 15.51 14.28 11.42
N ILE A 28 15.46 13.52 10.34
CA ILE A 28 15.28 12.07 10.36
C ILE A 28 16.62 11.40 10.62
N LEU A 29 16.81 10.88 11.83
CA LEU A 29 18.04 10.17 12.20
C LEU A 29 18.04 8.71 11.71
N LYS A 30 16.89 8.01 11.84
CA LYS A 30 16.76 6.61 11.47
C LYS A 30 15.31 6.22 11.24
N ILE A 31 15.09 5.38 10.24
CA ILE A 31 13.85 4.64 10.01
C ILE A 31 14.24 3.16 9.94
N LYS A 32 13.58 2.32 10.74
CA LYS A 32 13.75 0.87 10.72
C LYS A 32 12.38 0.23 10.48
N SER A 33 12.27 -0.56 9.42
CA SER A 33 11.05 -1.32 9.09
C SER A 33 11.10 -2.73 9.70
N ASP A 34 9.95 -3.25 10.07
CA ASP A 34 9.68 -4.65 10.41
C ASP A 34 8.41 -5.12 9.66
N GLU A 35 7.97 -6.34 9.84
CA GLU A 35 6.84 -6.95 9.13
C GLU A 35 5.50 -6.23 9.36
N THR A 36 5.34 -5.51 10.47
CA THR A 36 4.06 -4.91 10.88
C THR A 36 4.12 -3.40 11.07
N GLY A 37 5.24 -2.75 10.74
CA GLY A 37 5.36 -1.30 10.87
C GLY A 37 6.76 -0.76 10.73
N GLN A 38 6.98 0.41 11.32
CA GLN A 38 8.25 1.13 11.24
C GLN A 38 8.55 1.83 12.56
N THR A 39 9.82 1.87 12.94
CA THR A 39 10.32 2.71 14.04
C THR A 39 10.98 3.95 13.45
N ILE A 40 10.53 5.12 13.84
CA ILE A 40 11.03 6.42 13.40
C ILE A 40 11.80 7.04 14.56
N ARG A 41 13.02 7.51 14.30
CA ARG A 41 13.84 8.29 15.22
C ARG A 41 14.19 9.62 14.58
N CYS A 42 13.80 10.72 15.24
CA CYS A 42 13.98 12.08 14.73
C CYS A 42 14.63 12.96 15.80
N LYS A 43 15.31 14.04 15.34
CA LYS A 43 15.81 15.12 16.19
C LYS A 43 15.03 16.38 15.87
N PHE A 44 14.59 17.09 16.92
CA PHE A 44 13.98 18.42 16.85
C PHE A 44 14.60 19.30 17.90
N GLY A 45 15.20 20.41 17.49
CA GLY A 45 16.06 21.20 18.35
C GLY A 45 17.19 20.36 18.94
N ASN A 46 17.34 20.34 20.24
CA ASN A 46 18.37 19.55 20.95
C ASN A 46 17.87 18.19 21.44
N SER A 47 16.59 17.85 21.22
CA SER A 47 15.98 16.63 21.73
C SER A 47 15.82 15.57 20.64
N VAL A 48 15.92 14.29 21.04
CA VAL A 48 15.69 13.15 20.17
C VAL A 48 14.42 12.43 20.59
N TYR A 49 13.58 12.18 19.62
CA TYR A 49 12.30 11.50 19.76
C TYR A 49 12.31 10.19 18.98
N GLN A 50 11.70 9.16 19.53
CA GLN A 50 11.56 7.87 18.88
C GLN A 50 10.17 7.31 19.13
N SER A 51 9.53 6.80 18.09
CA SER A 51 8.24 6.12 18.21
C SER A 51 8.09 5.04 17.15
N ARG A 52 7.23 4.05 17.43
CA ARG A 52 6.80 3.05 16.48
C ARG A 52 5.47 3.44 15.86
N ILE A 53 5.33 3.26 14.56
CA ILE A 53 4.06 3.39 13.83
C ILE A 53 3.68 2.01 13.25
N GLY A 54 2.43 1.62 13.43
CA GLY A 54 1.86 0.39 12.86
C GLY A 54 1.47 0.54 11.38
N LEU A 55 2.22 1.35 10.63
CA LEU A 55 1.99 1.61 9.22
C LEU A 55 3.11 1.00 8.38
N VAL A 56 2.75 0.25 7.36
CA VAL A 56 3.67 -0.41 6.44
C VAL A 56 3.79 0.41 5.16
N GLY A 57 5.02 0.44 4.62
CA GLY A 57 5.34 1.18 3.40
C GLY A 57 6.08 2.50 3.66
N SER A 58 7.18 2.71 2.94
CA SER A 58 8.05 3.88 3.12
C SER A 58 7.36 5.22 2.87
N PHE A 59 6.35 5.25 1.97
CA PHE A 59 5.56 6.46 1.72
C PHE A 59 4.68 6.84 2.92
N GLN A 60 4.23 5.87 3.73
CA GLN A 60 3.47 6.15 4.96
C GLN A 60 4.33 6.90 5.98
N THR A 61 5.61 6.53 6.12
CA THR A 61 6.53 7.28 6.98
C THR A 61 6.67 8.73 6.51
N GLN A 62 6.77 8.98 5.21
CA GLN A 62 6.82 10.34 4.67
C GLN A 62 5.55 11.13 4.99
N ASN A 63 4.38 10.51 4.84
CA ASN A 63 3.10 11.13 5.19
C ASN A 63 3.03 11.47 6.69
N VAL A 64 3.45 10.54 7.57
CA VAL A 64 3.49 10.75 9.02
C VAL A 64 4.45 11.88 9.38
N LEU A 65 5.64 11.91 8.80
CA LEU A 65 6.62 12.97 9.05
C LEU A 65 6.12 14.34 8.62
N LEU A 66 5.41 14.43 7.50
CA LEU A 66 4.76 15.68 7.08
C LEU A 66 3.63 16.06 8.05
N ALA A 67 2.82 15.11 8.50
CA ALA A 67 1.76 15.35 9.48
C ALA A 67 2.34 15.84 10.81
N ILE A 68 3.44 15.26 11.30
CA ILE A 68 4.17 15.74 12.48
C ILE A 68 4.59 17.19 12.28
N GLY A 69 5.19 17.51 11.13
CA GLY A 69 5.58 18.90 10.82
C GLY A 69 4.40 19.88 10.85
N PHE A 70 3.27 19.51 10.25
CA PHE A 70 2.05 20.33 10.28
C PHE A 70 1.53 20.54 11.70
N THR A 71 1.46 19.49 12.53
CA THR A 71 0.96 19.59 13.90
C THR A 71 1.85 20.47 14.78
N ILE A 72 3.17 20.37 14.63
CA ILE A 72 4.14 21.22 15.33
C ILE A 72 3.96 22.69 14.91
N VAL A 73 3.83 22.98 13.62
CA VAL A 73 3.60 24.35 13.11
C VAL A 73 2.28 24.92 13.62
N CYS A 74 1.28 24.07 13.85
CA CYS A 74 0.00 24.47 14.48
C CYS A 74 0.07 24.61 16.01
N GLY A 75 1.24 24.43 16.62
CA GLY A 75 1.46 24.69 18.06
C GLY A 75 1.37 23.45 18.96
N ALA A 76 1.30 22.24 18.39
CA ALA A 76 1.30 21.03 19.21
C ALA A 76 2.70 20.78 19.83
N ASP A 77 2.72 20.25 21.06
CA ASP A 77 3.95 19.77 21.68
C ASP A 77 4.44 18.52 20.96
N ILE A 78 5.74 18.48 20.64
CA ILE A 78 6.32 17.38 19.87
C ILE A 78 6.33 16.05 20.65
N GLY A 79 6.49 16.10 21.98
CA GLY A 79 6.44 14.92 22.84
C GLY A 79 5.06 14.27 22.79
N ASP A 80 4.00 15.08 22.86
CA ASP A 80 2.62 14.61 22.75
C ASP A 80 2.35 14.01 21.37
N VAL A 81 2.83 14.65 20.31
CA VAL A 81 2.71 14.12 18.93
C VAL A 81 3.38 12.75 18.82
N PHE A 82 4.62 12.60 19.31
CA PHE A 82 5.34 11.31 19.25
C PHE A 82 4.68 10.24 20.12
N ASN A 83 4.06 10.59 21.25
CA ASN A 83 3.31 9.65 22.10
C ASN A 83 2.02 9.14 21.44
N LEU A 84 1.45 9.89 20.49
CA LEU A 84 0.26 9.48 19.73
C LEU A 84 0.58 8.59 18.51
N LEU A 85 1.80 8.61 17.99
CA LEU A 85 2.17 7.87 16.77
C LEU A 85 1.85 6.37 16.84
N PRO A 86 2.01 5.64 17.97
CA PRO A 86 1.64 4.23 18.03
C PRO A 86 0.14 3.95 17.86
N LYS A 87 -0.71 4.97 18.03
CA LYS A 87 -2.17 4.88 17.90
C LYS A 87 -2.66 5.18 16.49
N LEU A 88 -1.77 5.53 15.56
CA LEU A 88 -2.15 5.80 14.18
C LEU A 88 -2.66 4.52 13.51
N LEU A 89 -3.84 4.63 12.92
CA LEU A 89 -4.44 3.59 12.09
C LEU A 89 -4.13 3.86 10.61
N SER A 90 -4.07 2.80 9.81
CA SER A 90 -3.96 2.94 8.37
C SER A 90 -5.21 3.60 7.78
N VAL A 91 -5.03 4.43 6.77
CA VAL A 91 -6.14 4.95 5.99
C VAL A 91 -6.76 3.78 5.20
N PRO A 92 -8.11 3.62 5.19
CA PRO A 92 -8.77 2.56 4.44
C PRO A 92 -8.26 2.47 2.99
N GLY A 93 -7.89 1.27 2.59
CA GLY A 93 -7.37 0.99 1.25
C GLY A 93 -6.02 1.63 0.89
N ARG A 94 -5.21 2.02 1.88
CA ARG A 94 -3.85 2.56 1.69
C ARG A 94 -2.84 1.72 2.47
N MET A 95 -2.31 0.67 1.84
CA MET A 95 -1.48 -0.35 2.49
C MET A 95 -2.14 -0.82 3.80
N GLN A 96 -3.46 -1.02 3.75
CA GLN A 96 -4.26 -1.42 4.90
C GLN A 96 -4.02 -2.90 5.20
N LEU A 97 -3.66 -3.22 6.43
CA LEU A 97 -3.60 -4.61 6.88
C LEU A 97 -5.02 -5.19 6.95
N ALA A 98 -5.32 -6.17 6.12
CA ALA A 98 -6.60 -6.88 6.09
C ALA A 98 -6.63 -8.07 7.06
N GLY A 99 -5.47 -8.66 7.33
CA GLY A 99 -5.32 -9.75 8.28
C GLY A 99 -3.92 -10.37 8.22
N VAL A 100 -3.67 -11.31 9.12
CA VAL A 100 -2.42 -12.07 9.21
C VAL A 100 -2.78 -13.54 9.33
N ARG A 101 -2.17 -14.41 8.51
CA ARG A 101 -2.30 -15.87 8.60
C ARG A 101 -1.70 -16.40 9.91
N LEU A 102 -2.13 -17.58 10.39
CA LEU A 102 -1.51 -18.25 11.55
C LEU A 102 0.00 -18.49 11.37
N ASN A 103 0.47 -18.65 10.13
CA ASN A 103 1.90 -18.75 9.81
C ASN A 103 2.66 -17.40 9.83
N GLY A 104 2.00 -16.31 10.22
CA GLY A 104 2.56 -14.97 10.33
C GLY A 104 2.55 -14.13 9.05
N ALA A 105 2.06 -14.67 7.92
CA ALA A 105 2.07 -13.95 6.63
C ALA A 105 0.97 -12.87 6.60
N PRO A 106 1.32 -11.57 6.44
CA PRO A 106 0.35 -10.48 6.38
C PRO A 106 -0.28 -10.33 4.99
N VAL A 107 -1.53 -9.87 4.96
CA VAL A 107 -2.29 -9.53 3.76
C VAL A 107 -2.65 -8.05 3.80
N PHE A 108 -2.23 -7.32 2.76
CA PHE A 108 -2.45 -5.88 2.62
C PHE A 108 -3.38 -5.56 1.45
N VAL A 109 -4.17 -4.49 1.61
CA VAL A 109 -5.05 -3.93 0.57
C VAL A 109 -4.61 -2.51 0.24
N ASP A 110 -4.46 -2.20 -1.05
CA ASP A 110 -4.06 -0.87 -1.53
C ASP A 110 -4.87 -0.42 -2.76
N TYR A 111 -5.04 0.88 -2.89
CA TYR A 111 -5.74 1.51 -4.02
C TYR A 111 -4.88 1.64 -5.30
N ALA A 112 -3.70 1.08 -5.33
CA ALA A 112 -2.75 1.16 -6.45
C ALA A 112 -3.34 0.59 -7.75
N HIS A 113 -3.91 1.47 -8.59
CA HIS A 113 -4.59 1.15 -9.85
C HIS A 113 -3.93 1.80 -11.08
N THR A 114 -2.75 2.40 -10.91
CA THR A 114 -1.92 2.96 -11.97
C THR A 114 -0.54 2.34 -11.95
N PRO A 115 0.25 2.38 -13.06
CA PRO A 115 1.60 1.84 -13.10
C PRO A 115 2.50 2.36 -11.98
N ASP A 116 2.58 3.67 -11.79
CA ASP A 116 3.45 4.27 -10.77
C ASP A 116 3.00 3.93 -9.35
N ALA A 117 1.67 3.90 -9.10
CA ALA A 117 1.14 3.52 -7.80
C ALA A 117 1.45 2.05 -7.48
N LEU A 118 1.24 1.12 -8.43
CA LEU A 118 1.55 -0.29 -8.24
C LEU A 118 3.04 -0.52 -7.97
N LYS A 119 3.91 0.13 -8.76
CA LYS A 119 5.36 0.10 -8.54
C LYS A 119 5.75 0.63 -7.16
N THR A 120 5.15 1.75 -6.75
CA THR A 120 5.40 2.36 -5.44
C THR A 120 4.93 1.46 -4.31
N ALA A 121 3.73 0.87 -4.41
CA ALA A 121 3.19 -0.04 -3.40
C ALA A 121 4.09 -1.29 -3.24
N LEU A 122 4.46 -1.96 -4.34
CA LEU A 122 5.33 -3.14 -4.31
C LEU A 122 6.72 -2.82 -3.74
N LYS A 123 7.35 -1.73 -4.20
CA LYS A 123 8.65 -1.30 -3.67
C LYS A 123 8.60 -0.92 -2.19
N SER A 124 7.51 -0.31 -1.76
CA SER A 124 7.35 0.12 -0.37
C SER A 124 7.07 -1.04 0.57
N LEU A 125 6.41 -2.09 0.08
CA LEU A 125 6.15 -3.30 0.86
C LEU A 125 7.37 -4.24 0.91
N ARG A 126 8.18 -4.32 -0.14
CA ARG A 126 9.32 -5.24 -0.24
C ARG A 126 10.26 -5.26 0.97
N PRO A 127 10.66 -4.11 1.59
CA PRO A 127 11.53 -4.11 2.78
C PRO A 127 10.92 -4.73 4.03
N HIS A 128 9.62 -4.98 4.04
CA HIS A 128 8.87 -5.60 5.13
C HIS A 128 8.67 -7.11 4.94
N VAL A 129 9.11 -7.68 3.80
CA VAL A 129 8.84 -9.07 3.41
C VAL A 129 10.13 -9.86 3.38
N MET A 130 10.23 -10.89 4.22
CA MET A 130 11.41 -11.76 4.29
C MET A 130 11.39 -12.86 3.20
N GLY A 131 10.20 -13.33 2.83
CA GLY A 131 9.97 -14.33 1.79
C GLY A 131 9.49 -13.72 0.48
N ARG A 132 8.46 -14.35 -0.12
CA ARG A 132 7.86 -13.92 -1.38
C ARG A 132 6.89 -12.77 -1.18
N LEU A 133 6.95 -11.80 -2.08
CA LEU A 133 5.93 -10.78 -2.25
C LEU A 133 4.96 -11.24 -3.34
N ILE A 134 3.73 -11.54 -2.96
CA ILE A 134 2.67 -11.96 -3.87
C ILE A 134 1.76 -10.76 -4.15
N VAL A 135 1.29 -10.61 -5.38
CA VAL A 135 0.35 -9.54 -5.75
C VAL A 135 -0.88 -10.10 -6.45
N VAL A 136 -2.07 -9.59 -6.07
CA VAL A 136 -3.34 -9.77 -6.77
C VAL A 136 -3.78 -8.42 -7.29
N PHE A 137 -4.00 -8.29 -8.60
CA PHE A 137 -4.53 -7.04 -9.16
C PHE A 137 -5.26 -7.25 -10.48
N GLY A 138 -6.05 -6.27 -10.84
CA GLY A 138 -6.70 -6.16 -12.14
C GLY A 138 -6.63 -4.73 -12.68
N ALA A 139 -7.35 -4.48 -13.77
CA ALA A 139 -7.51 -3.14 -14.33
C ALA A 139 -8.97 -2.87 -14.69
N GLY A 140 -9.43 -1.64 -14.48
CA GLY A 140 -10.76 -1.23 -14.85
C GLY A 140 -10.99 -1.20 -16.36
N GLY A 141 -12.20 -1.60 -16.78
CA GLY A 141 -12.70 -1.37 -18.13
C GLY A 141 -13.16 0.08 -18.33
N ASP A 142 -13.34 0.50 -19.58
CA ASP A 142 -13.72 1.86 -19.98
C ASP A 142 -12.79 2.94 -19.37
N ARG A 143 -11.50 2.61 -19.32
CA ARG A 143 -10.41 3.42 -18.80
C ARG A 143 -9.19 3.26 -19.70
N ASP A 144 -8.09 3.94 -19.34
CA ASP A 144 -6.82 3.86 -20.07
C ASP A 144 -6.37 2.39 -20.25
N LYS A 145 -6.35 1.95 -21.53
CA LYS A 145 -5.94 0.59 -21.92
C LYS A 145 -4.41 0.45 -21.96
N GLY A 146 -3.68 1.55 -22.21
CA GLY A 146 -2.23 1.55 -22.35
C GLY A 146 -1.51 1.18 -21.07
N LYS A 147 -2.12 1.41 -19.91
CA LYS A 147 -1.54 1.07 -18.61
C LYS A 147 -1.49 -0.43 -18.32
N ARG A 148 -2.33 -1.27 -18.98
CA ARG A 148 -2.55 -2.69 -18.63
C ARG A 148 -1.27 -3.50 -18.75
N GLU A 149 -0.64 -3.48 -19.91
CA GLU A 149 0.63 -4.19 -20.15
C GLU A 149 1.75 -3.64 -19.26
N ILE A 150 1.78 -2.32 -19.04
CA ILE A 150 2.78 -1.67 -18.19
C ILE A 150 2.64 -2.16 -16.74
N MET A 151 1.41 -2.25 -16.22
CA MET A 151 1.13 -2.80 -14.89
C MET A 151 1.54 -4.27 -14.79
N GLY A 152 1.31 -5.07 -15.85
CA GLY A 152 1.79 -6.44 -15.94
C GLY A 152 3.30 -6.52 -15.78
N ARG A 153 4.07 -5.73 -16.56
CA ARG A 153 5.54 -5.66 -16.46
C ARG A 153 6.04 -5.23 -15.08
N ILE A 154 5.32 -4.31 -14.45
CA ILE A 154 5.66 -3.88 -13.09
C ILE A 154 5.46 -5.01 -12.09
N ALA A 155 4.35 -5.74 -12.16
CA ALA A 155 4.12 -6.88 -11.29
C ALA A 155 5.17 -7.98 -11.50
N ASP A 156 5.49 -8.31 -12.75
CA ASP A 156 6.52 -9.29 -13.12
C ASP A 156 7.92 -8.93 -12.58
N ASN A 157 8.25 -7.63 -12.53
CA ASN A 157 9.56 -7.14 -12.09
C ASN A 157 9.69 -6.94 -10.56
N TYR A 158 8.59 -6.74 -9.83
CA TYR A 158 8.63 -6.35 -8.43
C TYR A 158 7.90 -7.29 -7.47
N ALA A 159 7.16 -8.28 -7.97
CA ALA A 159 6.55 -9.34 -7.19
C ALA A 159 7.14 -10.70 -7.57
N ASP A 160 7.16 -11.63 -6.61
CA ASP A 160 7.66 -13.00 -6.83
C ASP A 160 6.57 -13.91 -7.41
N MET A 161 5.30 -13.55 -7.22
CA MET A 161 4.14 -14.25 -7.78
C MET A 161 3.02 -13.23 -8.06
N THR A 162 2.40 -13.36 -9.22
CA THR A 162 1.36 -12.43 -9.67
C THR A 162 0.08 -13.18 -10.03
N PHE A 163 -1.04 -12.75 -9.45
CA PHE A 163 -2.38 -13.13 -9.85
C PHE A 163 -3.05 -12.00 -10.59
N VAL A 164 -3.50 -12.25 -11.82
CA VAL A 164 -4.23 -11.29 -12.64
C VAL A 164 -5.71 -11.63 -12.60
N THR A 165 -6.52 -10.69 -12.12
CA THR A 165 -7.95 -10.89 -11.86
C THR A 165 -8.80 -9.73 -12.39
N ASP A 166 -10.12 -9.81 -12.23
CA ASP A 166 -11.02 -8.73 -12.58
C ASP A 166 -11.00 -7.63 -11.51
N ASP A 167 -11.07 -6.39 -11.97
CA ASP A 167 -11.33 -5.19 -11.15
C ASP A 167 -12.80 -4.77 -11.37
N ASN A 168 -13.06 -3.66 -12.04
CA ASN A 168 -14.35 -3.22 -12.52
C ASN A 168 -14.37 -3.33 -14.05
N PRO A 169 -14.72 -4.45 -14.67
CA PRO A 169 -14.68 -4.61 -16.13
C PRO A 169 -15.64 -3.67 -16.87
N ARG A 170 -16.71 -3.22 -16.22
CA ARG A 170 -17.74 -2.36 -16.82
C ARG A 170 -18.24 -2.92 -18.14
N GLY A 171 -18.29 -2.12 -19.21
CA GLY A 171 -18.73 -2.53 -20.54
C GLY A 171 -17.71 -3.36 -21.34
N GLU A 172 -16.47 -3.52 -20.87
CA GLU A 172 -15.46 -4.30 -21.58
C GLU A 172 -15.48 -5.79 -21.21
N ASN A 173 -15.06 -6.64 -22.14
CA ASN A 173 -14.87 -8.06 -21.87
C ASN A 173 -13.71 -8.26 -20.86
N PRO A 174 -13.96 -8.85 -19.67
CA PRO A 174 -12.97 -8.97 -18.63
C PRO A 174 -11.75 -9.84 -19.03
N GLY A 175 -11.98 -10.89 -19.83
CA GLY A 175 -10.90 -11.73 -20.35
C GLY A 175 -9.94 -10.96 -21.27
N LYS A 176 -10.42 -9.99 -22.05
CA LYS A 176 -9.56 -9.14 -22.87
C LYS A 176 -8.71 -8.19 -22.00
N ILE A 177 -9.25 -7.72 -20.89
CA ILE A 177 -8.52 -6.88 -19.94
C ILE A 177 -7.38 -7.68 -19.30
N ARG A 178 -7.68 -8.89 -18.78
CA ARG A 178 -6.68 -9.76 -18.17
C ARG A 178 -5.58 -10.17 -19.16
N LYS A 179 -5.95 -10.54 -20.40
CA LYS A 179 -4.98 -10.84 -21.46
C LYS A 179 -4.04 -9.67 -21.75
N ALA A 180 -4.56 -8.42 -21.77
CA ALA A 180 -3.72 -7.24 -21.98
C ALA A 180 -2.71 -7.01 -20.82
N ILE A 181 -3.08 -7.35 -19.58
CA ILE A 181 -2.14 -7.32 -18.44
C ILE A 181 -1.09 -8.42 -18.58
N LEU A 182 -1.52 -9.65 -18.93
CA LEU A 182 -0.64 -10.82 -19.07
C LEU A 182 0.38 -10.69 -20.21
N MET A 183 0.16 -9.84 -21.19
CA MET A 183 1.18 -9.49 -22.19
C MET A 183 2.45 -8.91 -21.54
N GLY A 184 2.31 -8.22 -20.43
CA GLY A 184 3.42 -7.67 -19.65
C GLY A 184 3.92 -8.59 -18.51
N CYS A 185 3.19 -9.66 -18.18
CA CYS A 185 3.50 -10.56 -17.07
C CYS A 185 3.39 -12.01 -17.52
N LYS A 186 4.49 -12.55 -18.06
CA LYS A 186 4.49 -13.89 -18.66
C LYS A 186 4.30 -15.01 -17.64
N GLY A 187 4.71 -14.82 -16.39
CA GLY A 187 4.53 -15.76 -15.27
C GLY A 187 3.23 -15.52 -14.48
N GLY A 188 2.37 -14.62 -14.93
CA GLY A 188 1.11 -14.28 -14.24
C GLY A 188 0.09 -15.40 -14.28
N ILE A 189 -0.56 -15.65 -13.15
CA ILE A 189 -1.63 -16.64 -12.97
C ILE A 189 -2.96 -15.93 -13.22
N GLU A 190 -3.70 -16.35 -14.25
CA GLU A 190 -5.02 -15.79 -14.56
C GLU A 190 -6.10 -16.44 -13.68
N VAL A 191 -6.82 -15.62 -12.89
CA VAL A 191 -8.01 -16.04 -12.14
C VAL A 191 -9.05 -14.93 -12.26
N GLY A 192 -10.09 -15.13 -13.11
CA GLY A 192 -11.07 -14.07 -13.40
C GLY A 192 -11.84 -13.61 -12.17
N ASP A 193 -12.39 -14.54 -11.41
CA ASP A 193 -13.11 -14.25 -10.17
C ASP A 193 -12.13 -13.69 -9.12
N ARG A 194 -12.40 -12.46 -8.66
CA ARG A 194 -11.53 -11.74 -7.73
C ARG A 194 -11.52 -12.36 -6.34
N ALA A 195 -12.66 -12.81 -5.83
CA ALA A 195 -12.73 -13.47 -4.53
C ALA A 195 -11.92 -14.78 -4.54
N LYS A 196 -12.06 -15.57 -5.62
CA LYS A 196 -11.28 -16.78 -5.84
C LYS A 196 -9.78 -16.50 -6.00
N ALA A 197 -9.40 -15.41 -6.69
CA ALA A 197 -8.01 -15.00 -6.81
C ALA A 197 -7.40 -14.65 -5.44
N ILE A 198 -8.14 -13.92 -4.61
CA ILE A 198 -7.76 -13.58 -3.23
C ILE A 198 -7.59 -14.87 -2.40
N LEU A 199 -8.57 -15.76 -2.39
CA LEU A 199 -8.53 -17.01 -1.64
C LEU A 199 -7.31 -17.86 -2.02
N ILE A 200 -7.10 -18.12 -3.33
CA ILE A 200 -5.99 -18.95 -3.81
C ILE A 200 -4.63 -18.30 -3.49
N SER A 201 -4.53 -16.97 -3.57
CA SER A 201 -3.29 -16.27 -3.26
C SER A 201 -2.95 -16.34 -1.76
N ILE A 202 -3.96 -16.25 -0.88
CA ILE A 202 -3.81 -16.38 0.57
C ILE A 202 -3.42 -17.82 0.95
N GLU A 203 -4.02 -18.82 0.31
CA GLU A 203 -3.67 -20.23 0.50
C GLU A 203 -2.18 -20.52 0.21
N LYS A 204 -1.62 -19.86 -0.79
CA LYS A 204 -0.20 -20.01 -1.19
C LYS A 204 0.81 -19.32 -0.29
N LEU A 205 0.38 -18.50 0.66
CA LEU A 205 1.27 -17.79 1.58
C LEU A 205 1.98 -18.76 2.53
N LYS A 206 3.29 -18.61 2.61
CA LYS A 206 4.16 -19.27 3.57
C LYS A 206 4.67 -18.28 4.61
N GLN A 207 5.28 -18.77 5.68
CA GLN A 207 5.94 -17.92 6.66
C GLN A 207 6.97 -17.00 6.00
N GLY A 208 6.95 -15.73 6.35
CA GLY A 208 7.78 -14.68 5.77
C GLY A 208 7.30 -14.10 4.45
N ASP A 209 6.29 -14.70 3.78
CA ASP A 209 5.64 -14.12 2.60
C ASP A 209 4.71 -12.96 3.01
N ALA A 210 4.35 -12.13 2.03
CA ALA A 210 3.27 -11.16 2.17
C ALA A 210 2.44 -11.07 0.89
N LEU A 211 1.14 -10.75 1.03
CA LEU A 211 0.24 -10.52 -0.10
C LEU A 211 -0.14 -9.04 -0.17
N LEU A 212 -0.09 -8.49 -1.38
CA LEU A 212 -0.69 -7.21 -1.74
C LEU A 212 -1.89 -7.42 -2.66
N ILE A 213 -3.09 -7.03 -2.22
CA ILE A 213 -4.29 -6.94 -3.06
C ILE A 213 -4.41 -5.49 -3.52
N ALA A 214 -4.24 -5.25 -4.82
CA ALA A 214 -4.16 -3.91 -5.38
C ALA A 214 -5.30 -3.60 -6.36
N GLY A 215 -5.62 -2.31 -6.49
CA GLY A 215 -6.57 -1.75 -7.45
C GLY A 215 -7.76 -1.08 -6.81
N LYS A 216 -8.55 -1.80 -6.02
CA LYS A 216 -9.82 -1.32 -5.44
C LYS A 216 -9.65 -0.53 -4.13
N GLY A 217 -8.70 -0.92 -3.29
CA GLY A 217 -8.44 -0.25 -2.01
C GLY A 217 -9.68 -0.20 -1.13
N HIS A 218 -10.25 1.01 -0.95
CA HIS A 218 -11.44 1.26 -0.13
C HIS A 218 -12.77 1.10 -0.89
N GLU A 219 -12.74 0.74 -2.17
CA GLU A 219 -13.98 0.51 -2.94
C GLU A 219 -14.75 -0.69 -2.36
N VAL A 220 -16.07 -0.52 -2.24
CA VAL A 220 -16.97 -1.53 -1.68
C VAL A 220 -17.89 -2.16 -2.72
N THR A 221 -17.58 -1.95 -4.01
CA THR A 221 -18.39 -2.49 -5.12
C THR A 221 -17.52 -3.00 -6.26
N GLN A 222 -18.06 -3.92 -7.05
CA GLN A 222 -17.54 -4.34 -8.35
C GLN A 222 -18.58 -4.10 -9.44
N ILE A 223 -18.18 -3.46 -10.55
CA ILE A 223 -19.06 -3.09 -11.67
C ILE A 223 -18.80 -4.02 -12.84
N ILE A 224 -19.82 -4.81 -13.23
CA ILE A 224 -19.77 -5.75 -14.35
C ILE A 224 -20.95 -5.43 -15.28
N GLY A 225 -20.67 -4.98 -16.50
CA GLY A 225 -21.70 -4.40 -17.36
C GLY A 225 -22.33 -3.19 -16.66
N ASP A 226 -23.64 -3.16 -16.62
CA ASP A 226 -24.45 -2.13 -15.94
C ASP A 226 -24.80 -2.52 -14.49
N THR A 227 -24.35 -3.67 -14.01
CA THR A 227 -24.68 -4.18 -12.68
C THR A 227 -23.58 -3.85 -11.69
N ILE A 228 -23.99 -3.39 -10.50
CA ILE A 228 -23.11 -3.09 -9.38
C ILE A 228 -23.31 -4.17 -8.32
N PHE A 229 -22.24 -4.89 -8.02
CA PHE A 229 -22.21 -5.93 -6.99
C PHE A 229 -21.49 -5.41 -5.74
N PRO A 230 -21.94 -5.73 -4.52
CA PRO A 230 -21.17 -5.52 -3.31
C PRO A 230 -19.86 -6.32 -3.37
N PHE A 231 -18.73 -5.67 -3.13
CA PHE A 231 -17.43 -6.33 -3.11
C PHE A 231 -16.40 -5.47 -2.37
N ASN A 232 -15.75 -6.02 -1.36
CA ASN A 232 -14.75 -5.33 -0.55
C ASN A 232 -13.52 -6.25 -0.40
N ASP A 233 -12.37 -5.80 -0.88
CA ASP A 233 -11.11 -6.58 -0.83
C ASP A 233 -10.71 -6.97 0.61
N VAL A 234 -10.93 -6.08 1.59
CA VAL A 234 -10.57 -6.34 2.99
C VAL A 234 -11.46 -7.43 3.59
N GLU A 235 -12.77 -7.36 3.34
CA GLU A 235 -13.73 -8.38 3.79
C GLU A 235 -13.43 -9.74 3.15
N GLN A 236 -13.19 -9.77 1.83
CA GLN A 236 -12.83 -11.01 1.12
C GLN A 236 -11.54 -11.63 1.65
N ALA A 237 -10.52 -10.80 1.95
CA ALA A 237 -9.27 -11.26 2.51
C ALA A 237 -9.46 -11.82 3.94
N SER A 238 -10.21 -11.12 4.78
CA SER A 238 -10.50 -11.56 6.15
C SER A 238 -11.27 -12.89 6.17
N MET A 239 -12.31 -13.01 5.35
CA MET A 239 -13.10 -14.24 5.20
C MET A 239 -12.24 -15.40 4.67
N ALA A 240 -11.37 -15.15 3.68
CA ALA A 240 -10.48 -16.16 3.14
C ALA A 240 -9.48 -16.66 4.18
N ILE A 241 -8.92 -15.77 5.00
CA ILE A 241 -8.04 -16.16 6.12
C ILE A 241 -8.83 -17.03 7.11
N GLU A 242 -10.03 -16.61 7.51
CA GLU A 242 -10.85 -17.33 8.47
C GLU A 242 -11.20 -18.75 8.00
N VAL A 243 -11.64 -18.89 6.76
CA VAL A 243 -11.98 -20.20 6.17
C VAL A 243 -10.76 -21.13 6.11
N LEU A 244 -9.58 -20.60 5.76
CA LEU A 244 -8.34 -21.38 5.66
C LEU A 244 -7.76 -21.78 7.02
N GLU A 245 -8.06 -21.04 8.08
CA GLU A 245 -7.54 -21.32 9.43
C GLU A 245 -8.50 -22.20 10.27
N ASN A 246 -9.82 -22.00 10.11
CA ASN A 246 -10.83 -22.68 10.93
C ASN A 246 -11.58 -23.78 10.18
N GLY A 247 -11.36 -23.94 8.87
CA GLY A 247 -12.15 -24.82 8.00
C GLY A 247 -13.49 -24.18 7.59
N PRO A 248 -14.22 -24.80 6.66
CA PRO A 248 -15.52 -24.29 6.23
C PRO A 248 -16.51 -24.35 7.42
N VAL A 249 -17.20 -23.24 7.63
CA VAL A 249 -18.31 -23.11 8.60
C VAL A 249 -19.53 -23.88 8.11
#